data_3384c30ed6a61318f99d2d7573e5fe24
#
_entry.id   3384c30ed6a61318f99d2d7573e5fe24
#
_cell.length_a   1.000
_cell.length_b   1.000
_cell.length_c   1.000
_cell.angle_alpha   90.00
_cell.angle_beta   90.00
_cell.angle_gamma   90.00
#
_symmetry.space_group_name_H-M   'P 1'
#
loop_
_entity.id
_entity.type
_entity.pdbx_description
1 polymer ?
#
loop_
_entity_poly.entity_id
_entity_poly.type
_entity_poly.pdbx_seq_one_letter_code
_entity_poly.pdbx_strand_id
1 'polypeptide(L)'
;MRRHRIITATALSLALATTGAACGDDDGADVRSFGDCGGSGSASGSASASASASGSASGAATASGSTGSGSDSASCPSGSGSGSGGGSEAGAGSGSGIADDVEGSSTDNPLVADAVAEYQAWVAEQVDLTIAATTTFTDAVRAGDLEGAKAVYAPSRQGWERIEPIAGLVEEIDGAVDARVDDFEGVDDPAFTGWHRLEYLLWEQGTTDGGAPFADQLDADLQTLRTELEAMEIPPAALAVGSAELIEEVSTGKITGEEDRYSGTDLWDFAANVEGAERGFELLEPAIEAEDAALARTIAGLFDELDGQLGAYRDGGGYQPYAALTDEHKTEMQTTLGELSEHLATVAGVLGLEG
;
A
#
# COMPACT_ATOMS: atom_id res chain seq x y z
N MET A 1 -32.92 15.72 -5.38
CA MET A 1 -33.10 14.78 -6.50
C MET A 1 -32.06 13.68 -6.27
N ARG A 2 -32.46 12.56 -5.72
CA ARG A 2 -31.56 11.43 -5.40
C ARG A 2 -31.09 10.81 -6.70
N ARG A 3 -29.78 10.88 -6.97
CA ARG A 3 -29.14 10.06 -8.02
C ARG A 3 -28.71 8.74 -7.39
N HIS A 4 -29.51 7.72 -7.54
CA HIS A 4 -29.06 6.35 -7.26
C HIS A 4 -27.98 6.02 -8.28
N ARG A 5 -26.76 5.86 -7.84
CA ARG A 5 -25.70 5.22 -8.60
C ARG A 5 -26.02 3.72 -8.62
N ILE A 6 -26.48 3.22 -9.75
CA ILE A 6 -26.66 1.78 -9.97
C ILE A 6 -25.28 1.24 -10.29
N ILE A 7 -24.68 0.52 -9.36
CA ILE A 7 -23.48 -0.29 -9.61
C ILE A 7 -23.96 -1.47 -10.46
N THR A 8 -23.69 -1.42 -11.76
CA THR A 8 -23.96 -2.53 -12.66
C THR A 8 -22.82 -3.54 -12.49
N ALA A 9 -23.05 -4.57 -11.71
CA ALA A 9 -22.20 -5.74 -11.69
C ALA A 9 -22.25 -6.40 -13.06
N THR A 10 -21.20 -6.25 -13.84
CA THR A 10 -21.04 -6.93 -15.13
C THR A 10 -20.56 -8.34 -14.84
N ALA A 11 -21.48 -9.28 -14.78
CA ALA A 11 -21.16 -10.71 -14.73
C ALA A 11 -20.48 -11.09 -16.05
N LEU A 12 -19.17 -11.35 -16.00
CA LEU A 12 -18.41 -11.91 -17.11
C LEU A 12 -18.71 -13.39 -17.21
N SER A 13 -19.65 -13.76 -18.10
CA SER A 13 -19.95 -15.15 -18.41
C SER A 13 -18.83 -15.74 -19.24
N LEU A 14 -18.02 -16.61 -18.65
CA LEU A 14 -17.00 -17.41 -19.32
C LEU A 14 -17.72 -18.52 -20.11
N ALA A 15 -17.82 -18.37 -21.41
CA ALA A 15 -18.32 -19.41 -22.30
C ALA A 15 -17.22 -20.43 -22.57
N LEU A 16 -17.37 -21.64 -22.01
CA LEU A 16 -16.53 -22.81 -22.30
C LEU A 16 -16.91 -23.32 -23.71
N ALA A 17 -16.08 -23.08 -24.70
CA ALA A 17 -16.21 -23.67 -26.01
C ALA A 17 -15.47 -25.01 -26.03
N THR A 18 -16.18 -26.13 -25.96
CA THR A 18 -15.66 -27.47 -26.25
C THR A 18 -15.64 -27.66 -27.76
N THR A 19 -14.45 -27.72 -28.37
CA THR A 19 -14.30 -28.19 -29.74
C THR A 19 -13.85 -29.65 -29.73
N GLY A 20 -14.74 -30.50 -30.23
CA GLY A 20 -14.49 -31.92 -30.45
C GLY A 20 -13.54 -32.13 -31.63
N ALA A 21 -12.73 -33.17 -31.47
CA ALA A 21 -11.81 -33.69 -32.48
C ALA A 21 -12.57 -34.40 -33.61
N ALA A 22 -12.21 -34.09 -34.85
CA ALA A 22 -12.48 -34.96 -36.00
C ALA A 22 -11.20 -35.10 -36.81
N CYS A 23 -10.77 -36.33 -36.97
CA CYS A 23 -9.68 -36.77 -37.81
C CYS A 23 -10.11 -36.69 -39.31
N GLY A 24 -9.19 -36.36 -40.19
CA GLY A 24 -9.32 -36.49 -41.62
C GLY A 24 -7.97 -36.29 -42.27
N ASP A 25 -7.53 -37.35 -42.91
CA ASP A 25 -6.25 -37.52 -43.59
C ASP A 25 -6.18 -36.77 -44.94
N ASP A 26 -4.95 -36.63 -45.39
CA ASP A 26 -4.37 -36.73 -46.73
C ASP A 26 -3.86 -35.48 -47.45
N ASP A 27 -2.61 -35.68 -47.84
CA ASP A 27 -1.91 -35.34 -49.09
C ASP A 27 -1.33 -33.93 -49.35
N GLY A 28 0.00 -33.91 -49.29
CA GLY A 28 0.82 -33.75 -50.49
C GLY A 28 1.38 -32.36 -50.83
N ALA A 29 2.75 -32.35 -50.84
CA ALA A 29 3.63 -31.53 -51.68
C ALA A 29 3.56 -30.00 -51.59
N ASP A 30 4.62 -29.24 -51.51
CA ASP A 30 5.91 -29.24 -52.19
C ASP A 30 6.88 -28.20 -51.57
N VAL A 31 8.11 -28.54 -51.57
CA VAL A 31 9.30 -27.78 -51.25
C VAL A 31 9.50 -26.61 -52.20
N ARG A 32 9.81 -25.42 -51.73
CA ARG A 32 10.75 -24.50 -52.39
C ARG A 32 11.57 -23.66 -51.43
N SER A 33 12.80 -24.03 -51.33
CA SER A 33 13.99 -23.30 -50.89
C SER A 33 14.35 -22.24 -51.94
N PHE A 34 14.70 -21.05 -51.50
CA PHE A 34 15.64 -20.09 -52.16
C PHE A 34 15.90 -19.02 -51.11
N GLY A 35 17.09 -18.61 -50.79
CA GLY A 35 18.37 -18.64 -51.40
C GLY A 35 19.18 -17.53 -50.71
N ASP A 36 20.34 -17.91 -50.35
CA ASP A 36 21.45 -17.19 -49.77
C ASP A 36 21.95 -16.04 -50.68
N CYS A 37 22.34 -14.89 -50.07
CA CYS A 37 23.33 -13.93 -50.58
C CYS A 37 23.71 -13.06 -49.39
N GLY A 38 24.81 -13.08 -48.78
CA GLY A 38 26.18 -13.01 -49.23
C GLY A 38 26.63 -11.55 -49.44
N GLY A 39 27.42 -11.00 -48.50
CA GLY A 39 28.02 -9.68 -48.71
C GLY A 39 28.87 -9.18 -47.56
N SER A 40 30.13 -9.57 -47.57
CA SER A 40 31.25 -9.09 -46.74
C SER A 40 31.56 -7.60 -46.89
N GLY A 41 32.05 -6.99 -45.83
CA GLY A 41 32.68 -5.67 -45.88
C GLY A 41 33.39 -5.29 -44.59
N SER A 42 34.63 -5.69 -44.48
CA SER A 42 35.57 -5.25 -43.47
C SER A 42 36.06 -3.84 -43.78
N ALA A 43 36.23 -3.01 -42.76
CA ALA A 43 37.38 -2.08 -42.69
C ALA A 43 37.54 -1.50 -41.27
N SER A 44 38.58 -1.89 -40.68
CA SER A 44 39.50 -1.35 -39.68
C SER A 44 39.73 0.16 -39.71
N GLY A 45 39.96 0.72 -38.52
CA GLY A 45 40.49 2.05 -38.33
C GLY A 45 40.78 2.34 -36.86
N SER A 46 42.00 2.06 -36.47
CA SER A 46 42.64 2.40 -35.19
C SER A 46 43.09 3.87 -35.17
N ALA A 47 43.15 4.50 -33.99
CA ALA A 47 44.18 5.38 -33.44
C ALA A 47 43.59 6.10 -32.22
N SER A 48 44.04 5.91 -31.01
CA SER A 48 45.27 6.26 -30.28
C SER A 48 45.53 7.74 -30.13
N ALA A 49 45.72 8.08 -28.89
CA ALA A 49 46.64 9.03 -28.24
C ALA A 49 45.90 9.98 -27.29
N SER A 50 46.07 9.91 -25.99
CA SER A 50 47.21 10.22 -25.10
C SER A 50 47.41 11.71 -24.80
N ALA A 51 47.60 11.90 -23.51
CA ALA A 51 48.39 12.90 -22.79
C ALA A 51 47.55 13.90 -21.98
N SER A 52 47.57 13.83 -20.66
CA SER A 52 48.57 14.21 -19.67
C SER A 52 48.69 15.72 -19.44
N ALA A 53 48.54 16.05 -18.20
CA ALA A 53 49.37 16.87 -17.31
C ALA A 53 48.51 17.73 -16.38
N SER A 54 48.48 17.47 -15.09
CA SER A 54 49.36 17.93 -14.02
C SER A 54 49.35 19.45 -13.78
N GLY A 55 48.94 19.77 -12.55
CA GLY A 55 49.14 21.11 -11.98
C GLY A 55 48.76 21.15 -10.49
N SER A 56 49.77 20.92 -9.67
CA SER A 56 49.76 21.10 -8.22
C SER A 56 49.96 22.57 -7.85
N ALA A 57 49.40 23.01 -6.72
CA ALA A 57 50.00 23.94 -5.74
C ALA A 57 48.96 24.22 -4.66
N SER A 58 49.08 23.75 -3.44
CA SER A 58 49.88 24.25 -2.32
C SER A 58 49.54 25.67 -1.88
N GLY A 59 49.03 25.77 -0.69
CA GLY A 59 48.92 27.01 0.07
C GLY A 59 48.37 26.78 1.48
N ALA A 60 49.29 26.53 2.41
CA ALA A 60 49.03 26.47 3.86
C ALA A 60 49.31 27.87 4.46
N ALA A 61 48.60 28.19 5.55
CA ALA A 61 49.10 28.97 6.69
C ALA A 61 47.94 29.16 7.67
N THR A 62 47.95 28.53 8.87
CA THR A 62 48.44 29.06 10.15
C THR A 62 47.73 30.34 10.59
N ALA A 63 47.23 30.53 11.80
CA ALA A 63 47.32 29.99 13.11
C ALA A 63 46.66 31.01 14.09
N SER A 64 46.34 30.50 15.28
CA SER A 64 46.36 31.22 16.59
C SER A 64 45.20 32.19 16.84
N GLY A 65 44.41 32.02 17.87
CA GLY A 65 44.64 31.89 19.27
C GLY A 65 43.66 32.82 19.96
N SER A 66 43.03 32.52 21.01
CA SER A 66 43.29 32.77 22.38
C SER A 66 42.03 32.91 23.23
N THR A 67 41.87 32.02 24.15
CA THR A 67 41.43 32.16 25.55
C THR A 67 40.48 33.29 25.97
N GLY A 68 39.44 32.89 26.69
CA GLY A 68 38.65 33.72 27.56
C GLY A 68 37.66 32.90 28.40
N SER A 69 38.10 32.55 29.62
CA SER A 69 37.27 32.00 30.72
C SER A 69 36.30 33.06 31.23
N GLY A 70 35.08 32.61 31.51
CA GLY A 70 34.12 33.40 32.30
C GLY A 70 33.06 32.46 32.84
N SER A 71 33.27 32.04 34.07
CA SER A 71 32.29 31.39 34.92
C SER A 71 31.31 32.43 35.41
N ASP A 72 30.04 32.17 35.30
CA ASP A 72 29.07 32.69 36.28
C ASP A 72 27.87 31.74 36.39
N SER A 73 27.72 31.25 37.60
CA SER A 73 26.64 30.46 38.10
C SER A 73 25.41 31.33 38.35
N ALA A 74 24.28 30.95 37.84
CA ALA A 74 23.01 31.43 38.38
C ALA A 74 21.97 30.33 38.36
N SER A 75 21.40 30.14 39.52
CA SER A 75 20.47 29.15 39.99
C SER A 75 19.13 29.09 39.20
N CYS A 76 18.56 27.89 39.15
CA CYS A 76 17.20 27.53 38.76
C CYS A 76 16.14 28.18 39.66
N PRO A 77 14.93 28.30 39.13
CA PRO A 77 13.79 27.81 39.89
C PRO A 77 13.03 26.70 39.17
N SER A 78 12.68 25.71 39.94
CA SER A 78 11.81 24.58 39.62
C SER A 78 10.42 25.08 39.30
N GLY A 79 9.96 24.76 38.10
CA GLY A 79 8.57 24.89 37.67
C GLY A 79 8.09 23.55 37.16
N SER A 80 7.25 22.90 37.97
CA SER A 80 6.51 21.72 37.58
C SER A 80 5.48 22.12 36.49
N GLY A 81 5.73 21.67 35.27
CA GLY A 81 4.78 21.74 34.17
C GLY A 81 4.72 20.34 33.55
N SER A 82 3.68 19.62 33.87
CA SER A 82 3.29 18.42 33.15
C SER A 82 2.89 18.87 31.74
N GLY A 83 3.74 18.64 30.79
CA GLY A 83 3.47 18.71 29.37
C GLY A 83 3.71 17.33 28.82
N SER A 84 2.68 16.60 28.57
CA SER A 84 2.69 15.42 27.72
C SER A 84 3.06 15.92 26.31
N GLY A 85 4.34 15.82 26.00
CA GLY A 85 4.82 15.91 24.63
C GLY A 85 4.96 14.48 24.15
N GLY A 86 3.95 13.95 23.50
CA GLY A 86 4.06 12.78 22.66
C GLY A 86 5.04 13.11 21.55
N GLY A 87 6.27 12.61 21.64
CA GLY A 87 7.16 12.50 20.51
C GLY A 87 6.65 11.29 19.73
N SER A 88 6.01 11.52 18.63
CA SER A 88 5.79 10.49 17.63
C SER A 88 7.17 10.06 17.13
N GLU A 89 7.64 8.94 17.63
CA GLU A 89 8.64 8.17 16.93
C GLU A 89 7.89 7.55 15.75
N ALA A 90 8.20 8.00 14.54
CA ALA A 90 7.80 7.34 13.31
C ALA A 90 8.58 6.03 13.23
N GLY A 91 8.03 5.00 13.82
CA GLY A 91 8.39 3.62 13.67
C GLY A 91 7.20 2.97 12.97
N ALA A 92 7.39 2.73 11.70
CA ALA A 92 6.44 2.20 10.79
C ALA A 92 6.16 0.72 11.08
N GLY A 93 5.01 0.42 11.60
CA GLY A 93 4.22 -0.73 11.25
C GLY A 93 2.97 -0.15 10.66
N SER A 94 2.56 -0.62 9.50
CA SER A 94 1.27 -0.36 8.92
C SER A 94 0.23 -0.94 9.89
N GLY A 95 -0.39 -0.14 10.71
CA GLY A 95 -1.29 -0.55 11.77
C GLY A 95 -0.99 0.24 13.02
N SER A 96 -1.42 1.50 13.03
CA SER A 96 -1.48 2.25 14.28
C SER A 96 -2.29 1.45 15.30
N GLY A 97 -1.88 1.51 16.56
CA GLY A 97 -2.51 0.77 17.66
C GLY A 97 -3.96 1.19 17.93
N ILE A 98 -4.81 1.22 16.89
CA ILE A 98 -6.24 1.55 17.00
C ILE A 98 -6.97 0.65 18.00
N ALA A 99 -6.42 -0.54 18.29
CA ALA A 99 -7.06 -1.49 19.21
C ALA A 99 -7.35 -0.86 20.57
N ASP A 100 -6.40 -0.11 21.13
CA ASP A 100 -6.55 0.55 22.42
C ASP A 100 -7.59 1.70 22.36
N ASP A 101 -7.64 2.43 21.24
CA ASP A 101 -8.52 3.59 21.07
C ASP A 101 -9.98 3.21 20.80
N VAL A 102 -10.23 2.00 20.30
CA VAL A 102 -11.58 1.52 19.98
C VAL A 102 -12.09 0.46 20.92
N GLU A 103 -11.25 -0.06 21.85
CA GLU A 103 -11.62 -1.11 22.79
C GLU A 103 -12.78 -0.66 23.69
N GLY A 104 -13.82 -1.49 23.75
CA GLY A 104 -15.01 -1.24 24.56
C GLY A 104 -15.99 -0.24 23.96
N SER A 105 -15.72 0.31 22.77
CA SER A 105 -16.71 1.13 22.08
C SER A 105 -17.99 0.34 21.81
N SER A 106 -19.13 0.98 22.00
CA SER A 106 -20.45 0.38 21.80
C SER A 106 -21.41 1.42 21.24
N THR A 107 -22.51 0.98 20.65
CA THR A 107 -23.49 1.91 20.09
C THR A 107 -24.91 1.44 20.34
N ASP A 108 -25.79 2.40 20.68
CA ASP A 108 -27.24 2.21 20.66
C ASP A 108 -27.86 2.77 19.36
N ASN A 109 -27.05 3.35 18.47
CA ASN A 109 -27.50 3.90 17.19
C ASN A 109 -27.70 2.75 16.18
N PRO A 110 -28.93 2.45 15.74
CA PRO A 110 -29.19 1.34 14.83
C PRO A 110 -28.50 1.53 13.46
N LEU A 111 -28.29 2.77 13.01
CA LEU A 111 -27.60 3.02 11.73
C LEU A 111 -26.13 2.64 11.82
N VAL A 112 -25.49 2.90 12.96
CA VAL A 112 -24.10 2.48 13.20
C VAL A 112 -24.01 0.98 13.36
N ALA A 113 -24.93 0.36 14.09
CA ALA A 113 -24.95 -1.09 14.24
C ALA A 113 -25.13 -1.83 12.91
N ASP A 114 -26.00 -1.32 12.03
CA ASP A 114 -26.18 -1.84 10.67
C ASP A 114 -24.90 -1.66 9.84
N ALA A 115 -24.25 -0.48 9.93
CA ALA A 115 -22.99 -0.19 9.26
C ALA A 115 -21.86 -1.17 9.64
N VAL A 116 -21.71 -1.43 10.95
CA VAL A 116 -20.70 -2.40 11.47
C VAL A 116 -20.98 -3.80 10.93
N ALA A 117 -22.23 -4.24 10.93
CA ALA A 117 -22.59 -5.57 10.43
C ALA A 117 -22.31 -5.72 8.91
N GLU A 118 -22.61 -4.68 8.12
CA GLU A 118 -22.30 -4.67 6.70
C GLU A 118 -20.78 -4.59 6.43
N TYR A 119 -20.05 -3.80 7.24
CA TYR A 119 -18.59 -3.71 7.14
C TYR A 119 -17.92 -5.04 7.46
N GLN A 120 -18.34 -5.73 8.52
CA GLN A 120 -17.81 -7.05 8.87
C GLN A 120 -18.01 -8.08 7.75
N ALA A 121 -19.18 -8.06 7.09
CA ALA A 121 -19.42 -8.92 5.94
C ALA A 121 -18.53 -8.57 4.73
N TRP A 122 -18.30 -7.28 4.49
CA TRP A 122 -17.42 -6.81 3.43
C TRP A 122 -15.95 -7.14 3.70
N VAL A 123 -15.47 -6.99 4.95
CA VAL A 123 -14.13 -7.41 5.36
C VAL A 123 -13.90 -8.89 5.07
N ALA A 124 -14.85 -9.75 5.44
CA ALA A 124 -14.77 -11.20 5.14
C ALA A 124 -14.63 -11.46 3.63
N GLU A 125 -15.36 -10.72 2.78
CA GLU A 125 -15.21 -10.80 1.33
C GLU A 125 -13.83 -10.35 0.85
N GLN A 126 -13.29 -9.24 1.39
CA GLN A 126 -11.95 -8.77 1.02
C GLN A 126 -10.87 -9.77 1.43
N VAL A 127 -10.98 -10.40 2.60
CA VAL A 127 -10.05 -11.46 3.02
C VAL A 127 -10.08 -12.64 2.05
N ASP A 128 -11.26 -13.08 1.63
CA ASP A 128 -11.38 -14.15 0.64
C ASP A 128 -10.75 -13.79 -0.71
N LEU A 129 -10.91 -12.55 -1.16
CA LEU A 129 -10.28 -12.02 -2.38
C LEU A 129 -8.76 -11.95 -2.23
N THR A 130 -8.27 -11.48 -1.08
CA THR A 130 -6.84 -11.42 -0.76
C THR A 130 -6.20 -12.81 -0.82
N ILE A 131 -6.80 -13.80 -0.15
CA ILE A 131 -6.30 -15.18 -0.15
C ILE A 131 -6.25 -15.75 -1.56
N ALA A 132 -7.29 -15.54 -2.37
CA ALA A 132 -7.35 -16.06 -3.73
C ALA A 132 -6.30 -15.41 -4.66
N ALA A 133 -6.13 -14.09 -4.56
CA ALA A 133 -5.15 -13.35 -5.34
C ALA A 133 -3.72 -13.67 -4.91
N THR A 134 -3.47 -13.75 -3.58
CA THR A 134 -2.16 -14.10 -3.03
C THR A 134 -1.79 -15.54 -3.36
N THR A 135 -2.72 -16.49 -3.33
CA THR A 135 -2.44 -17.87 -3.78
C THR A 135 -1.94 -17.87 -5.23
N THR A 136 -2.51 -17.04 -6.11
CA THR A 136 -2.04 -16.93 -7.50
C THR A 136 -0.60 -16.40 -7.56
N PHE A 137 -0.27 -15.41 -6.72
CA PHE A 137 1.06 -14.83 -6.59
C PHE A 137 2.07 -15.84 -6.04
N THR A 138 1.76 -16.48 -4.93
CA THR A 138 2.65 -17.45 -4.26
C THR A 138 2.87 -18.70 -5.09
N ASP A 139 1.87 -19.15 -5.86
CA ASP A 139 2.01 -20.25 -6.82
C ASP A 139 2.98 -19.90 -7.95
N ALA A 140 2.97 -18.68 -8.47
CA ALA A 140 3.94 -18.22 -9.46
C ALA A 140 5.37 -18.19 -8.88
N VAL A 141 5.53 -17.73 -7.62
CA VAL A 141 6.83 -17.78 -6.92
C VAL A 141 7.33 -19.21 -6.79
N ARG A 142 6.50 -20.15 -6.34
CA ARG A 142 6.84 -21.59 -6.19
C ARG A 142 7.18 -22.24 -7.52
N ALA A 143 6.50 -21.82 -8.59
CA ALA A 143 6.75 -22.33 -9.94
C ALA A 143 8.05 -21.81 -10.56
N GLY A 144 8.72 -20.83 -9.95
CA GLY A 144 9.88 -20.19 -10.54
C GLY A 144 9.54 -19.21 -11.67
N ASP A 145 8.28 -18.79 -11.78
CA ASP A 145 7.81 -17.86 -12.80
C ASP A 145 7.97 -16.41 -12.31
N LEU A 146 9.18 -15.86 -12.48
CA LEU A 146 9.53 -14.52 -12.04
C LEU A 146 8.62 -13.43 -12.63
N GLU A 147 8.39 -13.46 -13.93
CA GLU A 147 7.59 -12.45 -14.60
C GLU A 147 6.10 -12.62 -14.29
N GLY A 148 5.62 -13.87 -14.18
CA GLY A 148 4.27 -14.15 -13.71
C GLY A 148 4.02 -13.67 -12.29
N ALA A 149 4.98 -13.91 -11.37
CA ALA A 149 4.89 -13.43 -9.99
C ALA A 149 4.84 -11.90 -9.92
N LYS A 150 5.73 -11.21 -10.65
CA LYS A 150 5.73 -9.73 -10.72
C LYS A 150 4.41 -9.18 -11.25
N ALA A 151 3.82 -9.81 -12.26
CA ALA A 151 2.60 -9.34 -12.89
C ALA A 151 1.37 -9.39 -11.96
N VAL A 152 1.38 -10.26 -10.96
CA VAL A 152 0.25 -10.46 -10.03
C VAL A 152 0.55 -10.00 -8.59
N TYR A 153 1.70 -9.39 -8.34
CA TYR A 153 2.09 -8.88 -7.02
C TYR A 153 1.12 -7.79 -6.54
N ALA A 154 1.04 -6.65 -7.21
CA ALA A 154 0.16 -5.56 -6.81
C ALA A 154 -1.32 -5.98 -6.70
N PRO A 155 -1.92 -6.73 -7.66
CA PRO A 155 -3.26 -7.28 -7.48
C PRO A 155 -3.41 -8.16 -6.23
N SER A 156 -2.35 -8.85 -5.76
CA SER A 156 -2.44 -9.75 -4.60
C SER A 156 -2.61 -9.02 -3.27
N ARG A 157 -2.18 -7.76 -3.20
CA ARG A 157 -2.25 -6.93 -1.99
C ARG A 157 -3.58 -6.18 -1.84
N GLN A 158 -4.24 -5.83 -2.94
CA GLN A 158 -5.38 -4.90 -2.95
C GLN A 158 -6.50 -5.22 -1.95
N GLY A 159 -6.80 -6.50 -1.70
CA GLY A 159 -7.84 -6.85 -0.74
C GLY A 159 -7.40 -6.60 0.70
N TRP A 160 -6.10 -6.80 1.01
CA TRP A 160 -5.49 -6.44 2.28
C TRP A 160 -5.53 -4.92 2.49
N GLU A 161 -5.02 -4.15 1.56
CA GLU A 161 -4.99 -2.70 1.61
C GLU A 161 -6.38 -2.07 1.83
N ARG A 162 -7.44 -2.69 1.32
CA ARG A 162 -8.82 -2.24 1.56
C ARG A 162 -9.28 -2.44 3.00
N ILE A 163 -8.77 -3.46 3.69
CA ILE A 163 -9.14 -3.72 5.09
C ILE A 163 -8.14 -3.15 6.09
N GLU A 164 -7.11 -2.48 5.64
CA GLU A 164 -6.09 -1.85 6.46
C GLU A 164 -6.64 -0.85 7.50
N PRO A 165 -7.81 -0.19 7.31
CA PRO A 165 -8.43 0.59 8.40
C PRO A 165 -8.63 -0.18 9.70
N ILE A 166 -8.60 -1.51 9.66
CA ILE A 166 -8.73 -2.37 10.86
C ILE A 166 -7.51 -3.26 11.09
N ALA A 167 -6.40 -3.05 10.38
CA ALA A 167 -5.18 -3.85 10.54
C ALA A 167 -4.63 -3.81 11.98
N GLY A 168 -4.74 -2.68 12.66
CA GLY A 168 -4.38 -2.56 14.07
C GLY A 168 -5.17 -3.43 15.05
N LEU A 169 -6.29 -4.05 14.62
CA LEU A 169 -6.98 -5.08 15.40
C LEU A 169 -6.32 -6.46 15.29
N VAL A 170 -5.38 -6.63 14.35
CA VAL A 170 -4.68 -7.89 14.04
C VAL A 170 -3.17 -7.66 13.86
N GLU A 171 -2.56 -6.82 14.69
CA GLU A 171 -1.17 -6.35 14.59
C GLU A 171 -0.12 -7.44 14.37
N GLU A 172 -0.27 -8.62 15.03
CA GLU A 172 0.69 -9.72 14.86
C GLU A 172 0.69 -10.25 13.42
N ILE A 173 -0.48 -10.27 12.78
CA ILE A 173 -0.62 -10.73 11.39
C ILE A 173 -0.19 -9.64 10.43
N ASP A 174 -0.57 -8.39 10.69
CA ASP A 174 -0.12 -7.21 9.95
C ASP A 174 1.40 -7.20 9.84
N GLY A 175 2.10 -7.25 10.98
CA GLY A 175 3.54 -7.33 11.02
C GLY A 175 4.17 -8.54 10.31
N ALA A 176 3.44 -9.65 10.18
CA ALA A 176 3.92 -10.84 9.48
C ALA A 176 3.73 -10.79 7.97
N VAL A 177 2.66 -10.13 7.48
CA VAL A 177 2.30 -10.16 6.05
C VAL A 177 2.74 -8.91 5.31
N ASP A 178 2.80 -7.74 5.98
CA ASP A 178 2.91 -6.43 5.35
C ASP A 178 4.06 -5.55 5.84
N ALA A 179 4.72 -5.89 6.97
CA ALA A 179 5.81 -5.10 7.50
C ALA A 179 6.97 -4.95 6.50
N ARG A 180 7.49 -3.72 6.41
CA ARG A 180 8.56 -3.35 5.47
C ARG A 180 9.93 -3.61 6.10
N VAL A 181 10.95 -3.66 5.25
CA VAL A 181 12.34 -3.92 5.70
C VAL A 181 12.83 -2.93 6.75
N ASP A 182 12.25 -1.74 6.84
CA ASP A 182 12.62 -0.70 7.80
C ASP A 182 12.20 -1.05 9.25
N ASP A 183 11.25 -1.95 9.41
CA ASP A 183 10.77 -2.45 10.70
C ASP A 183 11.69 -3.54 11.29
N PHE A 184 12.72 -3.94 10.55
CA PHE A 184 13.63 -5.02 10.89
C PHE A 184 15.10 -4.56 10.89
N GLU A 185 16.02 -5.44 11.33
CA GLU A 185 17.46 -5.17 11.26
C GLU A 185 18.00 -5.14 9.80
N GLY A 186 17.15 -5.40 8.82
CA GLY A 186 17.42 -5.36 7.39
C GLY A 186 16.94 -6.61 6.68
N VAL A 187 17.29 -6.72 5.39
CA VAL A 187 16.80 -7.79 4.49
C VAL A 187 17.20 -9.22 4.91
N ASP A 188 18.22 -9.37 5.76
CA ASP A 188 18.69 -10.68 6.26
C ASP A 188 18.02 -11.03 7.61
N ASP A 189 17.17 -10.18 8.16
CA ASP A 189 16.43 -10.48 9.37
C ASP A 189 15.47 -11.66 9.13
N PRO A 190 15.52 -12.72 9.95
CA PRO A 190 14.63 -13.86 9.77
C PRO A 190 13.16 -13.56 10.03
N ALA A 191 12.86 -12.46 10.72
CA ALA A 191 11.49 -12.01 10.95
C ALA A 191 10.90 -11.25 9.75
N PHE A 192 11.74 -10.75 8.82
CA PHE A 192 11.28 -10.10 7.60
C PHE A 192 10.64 -11.11 6.65
N THR A 193 9.31 -11.15 6.64
CA THR A 193 8.47 -12.09 5.87
C THR A 193 7.45 -11.33 5.02
N GLY A 194 6.37 -11.96 4.60
CA GLY A 194 5.26 -11.31 3.93
C GLY A 194 5.52 -10.90 2.47
N TRP A 195 4.66 -10.00 1.99
CA TRP A 195 4.71 -9.50 0.61
C TRP A 195 6.00 -8.75 0.30
N HIS A 196 6.45 -7.84 1.17
CA HIS A 196 7.64 -7.02 0.92
C HIS A 196 8.94 -7.83 0.93
N ARG A 197 8.98 -8.96 1.66
CA ARG A 197 10.09 -9.91 1.55
C ARG A 197 10.14 -10.56 0.16
N LEU A 198 9.00 -10.94 -0.37
CA LEU A 198 8.90 -11.51 -1.73
C LEU A 198 9.14 -10.44 -2.79
N GLU A 199 8.65 -9.23 -2.60
CA GLU A 199 8.94 -8.08 -3.45
C GLU A 199 10.44 -7.83 -3.60
N TYR A 200 11.17 -7.76 -2.48
CA TYR A 200 12.63 -7.66 -2.48
C TYR A 200 13.30 -8.76 -3.31
N LEU A 201 12.88 -10.03 -3.14
CA LEU A 201 13.40 -11.14 -3.91
C LEU A 201 13.18 -10.97 -5.41
N LEU A 202 11.98 -10.58 -5.79
CA LEU A 202 11.58 -10.52 -7.20
C LEU A 202 12.22 -9.33 -7.93
N TRP A 203 12.26 -8.14 -7.33
CA TRP A 203 12.75 -6.94 -8.02
C TRP A 203 14.21 -6.64 -7.76
N GLU A 204 14.67 -6.69 -6.51
CA GLU A 204 16.05 -6.34 -6.18
C GLU A 204 17.01 -7.49 -6.48
N GLN A 205 16.63 -8.73 -6.14
CA GLN A 205 17.47 -9.90 -6.45
C GLN A 205 17.17 -10.51 -7.82
N GLY A 206 16.04 -10.21 -8.42
CA GLY A 206 15.67 -10.69 -9.75
C GLY A 206 15.47 -12.21 -9.84
N THR A 207 14.97 -12.84 -8.77
CA THR A 207 14.82 -14.29 -8.67
C THR A 207 13.62 -14.70 -7.85
N THR A 208 13.15 -15.91 -8.05
CA THR A 208 12.21 -16.62 -7.18
C THR A 208 12.92 -17.64 -6.28
N ASP A 209 14.21 -17.86 -6.48
CA ASP A 209 14.98 -18.85 -5.72
C ASP A 209 14.98 -18.50 -4.22
N GLY A 210 14.57 -19.48 -3.39
CA GLY A 210 14.44 -19.26 -1.95
C GLY A 210 13.14 -18.60 -1.52
N GLY A 211 12.25 -18.22 -2.44
CA GLY A 211 10.97 -17.59 -2.15
C GLY A 211 9.88 -18.52 -1.63
N ALA A 212 9.95 -19.82 -1.95
CA ALA A 212 8.90 -20.77 -1.58
C ALA A 212 8.57 -20.83 -0.08
N PRO A 213 9.53 -20.80 0.87
CA PRO A 213 9.21 -20.78 2.29
C PRO A 213 8.46 -19.52 2.72
N PHE A 214 8.79 -18.35 2.15
CA PHE A 214 8.08 -17.08 2.44
C PHE A 214 6.68 -17.08 1.82
N ALA A 215 6.52 -17.66 0.63
CA ALA A 215 5.23 -17.88 0.00
C ALA A 215 4.32 -18.81 0.82
N ASP A 216 4.89 -19.90 1.38
CA ASP A 216 4.15 -20.82 2.24
C ASP A 216 3.74 -20.16 3.57
N GLN A 217 4.61 -19.30 4.12
CA GLN A 217 4.33 -18.54 5.34
C GLN A 217 3.22 -17.52 5.10
N LEU A 218 3.30 -16.71 4.05
CA LEU A 218 2.28 -15.72 3.69
C LEU A 218 0.90 -16.35 3.51
N ASP A 219 0.81 -17.47 2.78
CA ASP A 219 -0.47 -18.20 2.63
C ASP A 219 -1.01 -18.68 3.98
N ALA A 220 -0.13 -19.13 4.90
CA ALA A 220 -0.55 -19.58 6.23
C ALA A 220 -1.02 -18.44 7.12
N ASP A 221 -0.34 -17.30 7.08
CA ASP A 221 -0.68 -16.11 7.86
C ASP A 221 -2.04 -15.53 7.40
N LEU A 222 -2.32 -15.50 6.10
CA LEU A 222 -3.62 -15.08 5.58
C LEU A 222 -4.78 -16.05 5.96
N GLN A 223 -4.51 -17.36 6.12
CA GLN A 223 -5.51 -18.27 6.67
C GLN A 223 -5.75 -18.00 8.16
N THR A 224 -4.71 -17.59 8.90
CA THR A 224 -4.83 -17.17 10.30
C THR A 224 -5.65 -15.89 10.39
N LEU A 225 -5.35 -14.88 9.56
CA LEU A 225 -6.15 -13.65 9.42
C LEU A 225 -7.63 -13.94 9.27
N ARG A 226 -7.99 -14.82 8.31
CA ARG A 226 -9.39 -15.22 8.10
C ARG A 226 -10.02 -15.75 9.39
N THR A 227 -9.30 -16.64 10.08
CA THR A 227 -9.83 -17.29 11.30
C THR A 227 -10.03 -16.30 12.43
N GLU A 228 -9.12 -15.34 12.59
CA GLU A 228 -9.18 -14.31 13.61
C GLU A 228 -10.31 -13.32 13.34
N LEU A 229 -10.42 -12.82 12.12
CA LEU A 229 -11.49 -11.88 11.73
C LEU A 229 -12.89 -12.53 11.74
N GLU A 230 -13.01 -13.84 11.43
CA GLU A 230 -14.27 -14.56 11.59
C GLU A 230 -14.71 -14.70 13.07
N ALA A 231 -13.76 -14.71 14.01
CA ALA A 231 -14.01 -14.83 15.44
C ALA A 231 -14.18 -13.47 16.14
N MET A 232 -13.81 -12.40 15.49
CA MET A 232 -13.78 -11.04 16.03
C MET A 232 -15.12 -10.32 15.80
N GLU A 233 -15.56 -9.54 16.78
CA GLU A 233 -16.58 -8.51 16.59
C GLU A 233 -15.84 -7.17 16.39
N ILE A 234 -15.99 -6.56 15.22
CA ILE A 234 -15.38 -5.27 14.91
C ILE A 234 -16.01 -4.18 15.81
N PRO A 235 -15.22 -3.46 16.62
CA PRO A 235 -15.77 -2.39 17.47
C PRO A 235 -16.38 -1.27 16.61
N PRO A 236 -17.52 -0.66 17.00
CA PRO A 236 -18.15 0.39 16.21
C PRO A 236 -17.27 1.60 15.90
N ALA A 237 -16.37 1.97 16.82
CA ALA A 237 -15.43 3.06 16.62
C ALA A 237 -14.36 2.74 15.54
N ALA A 238 -14.04 1.47 15.32
CA ALA A 238 -12.98 1.07 14.39
C ALA A 238 -13.23 1.56 12.95
N LEU A 239 -14.49 1.65 12.53
CA LEU A 239 -14.81 2.15 11.19
C LEU A 239 -14.44 3.63 11.02
N ALA A 240 -14.70 4.45 12.05
CA ALA A 240 -14.44 5.87 11.99
C ALA A 240 -12.96 6.19 12.28
N VAL A 241 -12.40 5.62 13.35
CA VAL A 241 -11.03 5.86 13.79
C VAL A 241 -10.05 5.29 12.78
N GLY A 242 -10.19 4.02 12.41
CA GLY A 242 -9.29 3.36 11.47
C GLY A 242 -9.29 4.01 10.08
N SER A 243 -10.45 4.46 9.59
CA SER A 243 -10.49 5.21 8.32
C SER A 243 -9.75 6.54 8.41
N ALA A 244 -9.82 7.25 9.55
CA ALA A 244 -9.13 8.52 9.73
C ALA A 244 -7.62 8.32 9.83
N GLU A 245 -7.17 7.34 10.61
CA GLU A 245 -5.75 7.02 10.80
C GLU A 245 -5.10 6.54 9.50
N LEU A 246 -5.77 5.64 8.76
CA LEU A 246 -5.26 5.20 7.47
C LEU A 246 -5.09 6.35 6.47
N ILE A 247 -6.06 7.26 6.37
CA ILE A 247 -5.93 8.43 5.47
C ILE A 247 -4.80 9.36 5.93
N GLU A 248 -4.56 9.51 7.24
CA GLU A 248 -3.42 10.24 7.77
C GLU A 248 -2.10 9.56 7.41
N GLU A 249 -2.01 8.24 7.57
CA GLU A 249 -0.83 7.45 7.19
C GLU A 249 -0.53 7.56 5.70
N VAL A 250 -1.53 7.41 4.85
CA VAL A 250 -1.38 7.61 3.39
C VAL A 250 -0.86 9.01 3.09
N SER A 251 -1.37 10.05 3.77
CA SER A 251 -0.96 11.44 3.58
C SER A 251 0.49 11.72 3.95
N THR A 252 1.00 11.07 5.00
CA THR A 252 2.31 11.37 5.60
C THR A 252 3.39 10.39 5.20
N GLY A 253 3.06 9.11 5.02
CA GLY A 253 3.96 7.99 4.74
C GLY A 253 3.82 7.47 3.31
N LYS A 254 2.78 6.72 3.03
CA LYS A 254 2.63 5.96 1.77
C LYS A 254 2.70 6.82 0.50
N ILE A 255 2.24 8.08 0.54
CA ILE A 255 2.35 9.03 -0.59
C ILE A 255 3.81 9.34 -0.99
N THR A 256 4.80 9.00 -0.17
CA THR A 256 6.22 9.21 -0.47
C THR A 256 6.78 8.18 -1.45
N GLY A 257 6.10 7.04 -1.64
CA GLY A 257 6.51 5.95 -2.52
C GLY A 257 7.47 4.98 -1.85
N GLU A 258 7.36 4.81 -0.55
CA GLU A 258 8.19 3.88 0.21
C GLU A 258 7.49 2.56 0.54
N GLU A 259 6.20 2.45 0.21
CA GLU A 259 5.42 1.25 0.44
C GLU A 259 5.95 0.10 -0.42
N ASP A 260 5.78 0.22 -1.71
CA ASP A 260 6.23 -0.75 -2.70
C ASP A 260 7.58 -0.34 -3.32
N ARG A 261 8.58 -0.11 -2.46
CA ARG A 261 9.86 0.52 -2.82
C ARG A 261 10.65 -0.18 -3.92
N TYR A 262 10.46 -1.49 -4.10
CA TYR A 262 11.20 -2.27 -5.09
C TYR A 262 10.42 -2.43 -6.39
N SER A 263 9.13 -2.62 -6.32
CA SER A 263 8.23 -2.76 -7.47
C SER A 263 7.79 -1.43 -8.05
N GLY A 264 7.62 -0.41 -7.18
CA GLY A 264 7.06 0.89 -7.53
C GLY A 264 5.56 0.82 -7.85
N THR A 265 4.84 -0.12 -7.22
CA THR A 265 3.40 -0.32 -7.45
C THR A 265 2.51 0.39 -6.43
N ASP A 266 3.05 1.28 -5.61
CA ASP A 266 2.42 2.04 -4.51
C ASP A 266 1.03 2.63 -4.85
N LEU A 267 0.81 3.05 -6.11
CA LEU A 267 -0.49 3.61 -6.50
C LEU A 267 -1.65 2.59 -6.49
N TRP A 268 -1.34 1.28 -6.51
CA TRP A 268 -2.34 0.24 -6.34
C TRP A 268 -2.78 0.14 -4.89
N ASP A 269 -1.82 0.18 -3.97
CA ASP A 269 -2.04 0.10 -2.54
C ASP A 269 -2.73 1.37 -2.05
N PHE A 270 -2.21 2.54 -2.43
CA PHE A 270 -2.81 3.82 -2.13
C PHE A 270 -4.30 3.89 -2.55
N ALA A 271 -4.61 3.46 -3.78
CA ALA A 271 -6.00 3.47 -4.24
C ALA A 271 -6.87 2.49 -3.44
N ALA A 272 -6.35 1.34 -3.07
CA ALA A 272 -7.07 0.36 -2.26
C ALA A 272 -7.29 0.85 -0.81
N ASN A 273 -6.33 1.55 -0.23
CA ASN A 273 -6.48 2.22 1.08
C ASN A 273 -7.61 3.25 1.05
N VAL A 274 -7.62 4.11 0.03
CA VAL A 274 -8.70 5.10 -0.14
C VAL A 274 -10.05 4.41 -0.31
N GLU A 275 -10.15 3.37 -1.15
CA GLU A 275 -11.37 2.56 -1.32
C GLU A 275 -11.84 1.95 0.01
N GLY A 276 -10.91 1.49 0.85
CA GLY A 276 -11.20 0.94 2.18
C GLY A 276 -11.75 1.97 3.17
N ALA A 277 -11.09 3.11 3.27
CA ALA A 277 -11.54 4.21 4.11
C ALA A 277 -12.88 4.79 3.63
N GLU A 278 -13.06 4.95 2.31
CA GLU A 278 -14.33 5.38 1.71
C GLU A 278 -15.46 4.42 2.04
N ARG A 279 -15.19 3.10 2.00
CA ARG A 279 -16.19 2.09 2.36
C ARG A 279 -16.66 2.23 3.81
N GLY A 280 -15.73 2.45 4.74
CA GLY A 280 -16.07 2.73 6.15
C GLY A 280 -16.98 3.96 6.28
N PHE A 281 -16.61 5.06 5.60
CA PHE A 281 -17.40 6.28 5.57
C PHE A 281 -18.78 6.07 4.92
N GLU A 282 -18.87 5.44 3.74
CA GLU A 282 -20.16 5.19 3.05
C GLU A 282 -21.18 4.48 3.93
N LEU A 283 -20.71 3.51 4.72
CA LEU A 283 -21.57 2.76 5.62
C LEU A 283 -22.04 3.61 6.81
N LEU A 284 -21.17 4.50 7.32
CA LEU A 284 -21.50 5.42 8.39
C LEU A 284 -22.25 6.67 7.91
N GLU A 285 -22.22 7.01 6.61
CA GLU A 285 -22.80 8.25 6.05
C GLU A 285 -24.24 8.48 6.51
N PRO A 286 -25.17 7.50 6.54
CA PRO A 286 -26.53 7.73 7.02
C PRO A 286 -26.61 8.18 8.48
N ALA A 287 -25.70 7.67 9.34
CA ALA A 287 -25.63 8.07 10.74
C ALA A 287 -25.02 9.47 10.88
N ILE A 288 -23.96 9.77 10.13
CA ILE A 288 -23.32 11.11 10.09
C ILE A 288 -24.29 12.15 9.54
N GLU A 289 -25.02 11.85 8.44
CA GLU A 289 -26.04 12.78 7.88
C GLU A 289 -27.12 13.15 8.89
N ALA A 290 -27.49 12.21 9.77
CA ALA A 290 -28.53 12.44 10.78
C ALA A 290 -28.08 13.43 11.85
N GLU A 291 -26.80 13.43 12.22
CA GLU A 291 -26.21 14.30 13.25
C GLU A 291 -25.60 15.57 12.65
N ASP A 292 -24.80 15.45 11.59
CA ASP A 292 -24.15 16.54 10.86
C ASP A 292 -24.14 16.33 9.34
N ALA A 293 -25.19 16.73 8.67
CA ALA A 293 -25.28 16.62 7.21
C ALA A 293 -24.29 17.51 6.44
N ALA A 294 -23.63 18.49 7.10
CA ALA A 294 -22.60 19.29 6.45
C ALA A 294 -21.28 18.53 6.42
N LEU A 295 -20.93 17.90 7.53
CA LEU A 295 -19.75 17.02 7.63
C LEU A 295 -19.83 15.88 6.62
N ALA A 296 -20.95 15.14 6.57
CA ALA A 296 -21.14 14.04 5.61
C ALA A 296 -20.88 14.48 4.16
N ARG A 297 -21.44 15.64 3.75
CA ARG A 297 -21.21 16.16 2.38
C ARG A 297 -19.78 16.61 2.13
N THR A 298 -19.09 17.12 3.15
CA THR A 298 -17.69 17.54 3.02
C THR A 298 -16.81 16.33 2.79
N ILE A 299 -16.95 15.29 3.62
CA ILE A 299 -16.17 14.04 3.49
C ILE A 299 -16.43 13.37 2.12
N ALA A 300 -17.71 13.22 1.73
CA ALA A 300 -18.05 12.66 0.42
C ALA A 300 -17.43 13.45 -0.76
N GLY A 301 -17.39 14.79 -0.64
CA GLY A 301 -16.76 15.63 -1.68
C GLY A 301 -15.25 15.45 -1.76
N LEU A 302 -14.57 15.24 -0.63
CA LEU A 302 -13.14 15.00 -0.59
C LEU A 302 -12.76 13.61 -1.14
N PHE A 303 -13.55 12.57 -0.86
CA PHE A 303 -13.37 11.27 -1.52
C PHE A 303 -13.60 11.35 -3.03
N ASP A 304 -14.67 12.03 -3.51
CA ASP A 304 -14.92 12.25 -4.94
C ASP A 304 -13.73 12.99 -5.61
N GLU A 305 -13.09 13.95 -4.91
CA GLU A 305 -11.91 14.67 -5.42
C GLU A 305 -10.68 13.77 -5.49
N LEU A 306 -10.40 13.01 -4.44
CA LEU A 306 -9.27 12.09 -4.38
C LEU A 306 -9.39 10.97 -5.43
N ASP A 307 -10.58 10.41 -5.62
CA ASP A 307 -10.88 9.47 -6.70
C ASP A 307 -10.60 10.06 -8.09
N GLY A 308 -10.93 11.33 -8.28
CA GLY A 308 -10.63 12.05 -9.52
C GLY A 308 -9.12 12.22 -9.74
N GLN A 309 -8.37 12.52 -8.69
CA GLN A 309 -6.91 12.66 -8.71
C GLN A 309 -6.24 11.32 -9.03
N LEU A 310 -6.60 10.25 -8.32
CA LEU A 310 -6.11 8.88 -8.56
C LEU A 310 -6.52 8.35 -9.95
N GLY A 311 -7.70 8.70 -10.40
CA GLY A 311 -8.25 8.32 -11.70
C GLY A 311 -7.37 8.73 -12.89
N ALA A 312 -6.57 9.82 -12.73
CA ALA A 312 -5.61 10.26 -13.76
C ALA A 312 -4.46 9.26 -13.96
N TYR A 313 -4.21 8.39 -13.00
CA TYR A 313 -3.15 7.38 -13.02
C TYR A 313 -3.64 5.97 -13.30
N ARG A 314 -4.92 5.77 -13.58
CA ARG A 314 -5.44 4.45 -13.98
C ARG A 314 -4.82 4.02 -15.31
N ASP A 315 -4.35 2.77 -15.38
CA ASP A 315 -3.84 2.15 -16.59
C ASP A 315 -4.33 0.69 -16.70
N GLY A 316 -5.04 0.40 -17.77
CA GLY A 316 -5.63 -0.91 -17.95
C GLY A 316 -6.59 -1.29 -16.82
N GLY A 317 -6.27 -2.39 -16.12
CA GLY A 317 -7.03 -2.87 -14.94
C GLY A 317 -6.45 -2.43 -13.61
N GLY A 318 -5.46 -1.52 -13.59
CA GLY A 318 -4.77 -1.07 -12.40
C GLY A 318 -4.25 0.35 -12.49
N TYR A 319 -3.03 0.57 -12.01
CA TYR A 319 -2.42 1.90 -11.93
C TYR A 319 -1.04 1.94 -12.58
N GLN A 320 -0.64 3.14 -12.99
CA GLN A 320 0.71 3.43 -13.48
C GLN A 320 1.72 3.24 -12.35
N PRO A 321 3.01 2.99 -12.69
CA PRO A 321 4.06 2.97 -11.68
C PRO A 321 4.13 4.29 -10.90
N TYR A 322 4.49 4.22 -9.61
CA TYR A 322 4.63 5.39 -8.74
C TYR A 322 5.48 6.52 -9.34
N ALA A 323 6.53 6.17 -10.10
CA ALA A 323 7.39 7.15 -10.79
C ALA A 323 6.65 8.04 -11.81
N ALA A 324 5.40 7.71 -12.17
CA ALA A 324 4.56 8.56 -13.01
C ALA A 324 3.91 9.70 -12.21
N LEU A 325 3.83 9.58 -10.87
CA LEU A 325 3.26 10.59 -9.98
C LEU A 325 4.17 11.81 -9.90
N THR A 326 3.66 12.96 -10.31
CA THR A 326 4.43 14.21 -10.29
C THR A 326 4.42 14.85 -8.90
N ASP A 327 5.44 15.66 -8.57
CA ASP A 327 5.49 16.38 -7.29
C ASP A 327 4.31 17.35 -7.11
N GLU A 328 3.78 17.91 -8.22
CA GLU A 328 2.59 18.76 -8.21
C GLU A 328 1.36 17.95 -7.76
N HIS A 329 1.11 16.80 -8.39
CA HIS A 329 -0.02 15.96 -8.05
C HIS A 329 0.12 15.31 -6.65
N LYS A 330 1.34 14.98 -6.22
CA LYS A 330 1.57 14.55 -4.83
C LYS A 330 1.10 15.61 -3.84
N THR A 331 1.51 16.87 -4.07
CA THR A 331 1.12 17.99 -3.20
C THR A 331 -0.40 18.21 -3.19
N GLU A 332 -1.04 18.08 -4.36
CA GLU A 332 -2.49 18.18 -4.47
C GLU A 332 -3.18 17.05 -3.68
N MET A 333 -2.76 15.80 -3.88
CA MET A 333 -3.29 14.65 -3.14
C MET A 333 -3.04 14.76 -1.63
N GLN A 334 -1.84 15.18 -1.20
CA GLN A 334 -1.53 15.40 0.22
C GLN A 334 -2.44 16.45 0.85
N THR A 335 -2.81 17.48 0.11
CA THR A 335 -3.74 18.50 0.60
C THR A 335 -5.13 17.92 0.80
N THR A 336 -5.65 17.19 -0.19
CA THR A 336 -6.98 16.54 -0.13
C THR A 336 -7.02 15.48 0.98
N LEU A 337 -5.96 14.67 1.11
CA LEU A 337 -5.83 13.66 2.18
C LEU A 337 -5.80 14.30 3.57
N GLY A 338 -5.03 15.39 3.76
CA GLY A 338 -4.95 16.09 5.04
C GLY A 338 -6.29 16.69 5.45
N GLU A 339 -7.04 17.32 4.51
CA GLU A 339 -8.39 17.82 4.78
C GLU A 339 -9.35 16.65 5.08
N LEU A 340 -9.21 15.53 4.38
CA LEU A 340 -10.06 14.36 4.57
C LEU A 340 -9.82 13.70 5.94
N SER A 341 -8.56 13.48 6.35
CA SER A 341 -8.23 12.90 7.66
C SER A 341 -8.73 13.76 8.81
N GLU A 342 -8.56 15.11 8.73
CA GLU A 342 -9.09 16.05 9.73
C GLU A 342 -10.61 15.92 9.91
N HIS A 343 -11.36 15.76 8.83
CA HIS A 343 -12.80 15.60 8.91
C HIS A 343 -13.21 14.20 9.40
N LEU A 344 -12.55 13.14 8.93
CA LEU A 344 -12.80 11.76 9.38
C LEU A 344 -12.53 11.61 10.88
N ALA A 345 -11.47 12.24 11.41
CA ALA A 345 -11.14 12.21 12.83
C ALA A 345 -12.25 12.76 13.75
N THR A 346 -13.17 13.57 13.23
CA THR A 346 -14.30 14.07 14.01
C THR A 346 -15.50 13.13 14.05
N VAL A 347 -15.55 12.11 13.19
CA VAL A 347 -16.72 11.25 13.00
C VAL A 347 -17.05 10.46 14.25
N ALA A 348 -16.03 9.87 14.91
CA ALA A 348 -16.25 9.10 16.14
C ALA A 348 -16.94 9.94 17.22
N GLY A 349 -16.48 11.18 17.43
CA GLY A 349 -17.08 12.12 18.37
C GLY A 349 -18.51 12.53 18.00
N VAL A 350 -18.76 12.79 16.71
CA VAL A 350 -20.11 13.13 16.20
C VAL A 350 -21.11 12.01 16.43
N LEU A 351 -20.66 10.75 16.28
CA LEU A 351 -21.50 9.57 16.47
C LEU A 351 -21.54 9.05 17.91
N GLY A 352 -20.76 9.67 18.82
CA GLY A 352 -20.68 9.25 20.23
C GLY A 352 -20.06 7.87 20.41
N LEU A 353 -19.05 7.54 19.58
CA LEU A 353 -18.35 6.26 19.57
C LEU A 353 -17.02 6.31 20.35
N GLU A 354 -16.69 7.43 20.96
CA GLU A 354 -15.51 7.56 21.82
C GLU A 354 -15.67 6.64 23.03
N GLY A 355 -14.62 5.84 23.34
CA GLY A 355 -14.61 4.85 24.42
C GLY A 355 -14.47 5.44 25.82
#